data_a3af15fa07ebe0e7edb65effe0237fe3
#
_entry.id   a3af15fa07ebe0e7edb65effe0237fe3
#
_cell.length_a   1.000
_cell.length_b   1.000
_cell.length_c   1.000
_cell.angle_alpha   90.00
_cell.angle_beta   90.00
_cell.angle_gamma   90.00
#
_symmetry.space_group_name_H-M   'P 1'
#
loop_
_entity.id
_entity.type
_entity.pdbx_description
1 polymer ?
#
loop_
_entity_poly.entity_id
_entity_poly.type
_entity_poly.pdbx_seq_one_letter_code
_entity_poly.pdbx_strand_id
1 'polypeptide(L)'
;SSSIGIDLSRVHAIGMSGGALFTTVIARDRGDTLASMVEMSGGSDVEMLTFDEPLSVYGAPAYPTPALLISGGDTDIWPGGGLTLVDFNAATENLATQLSDDGHFVVRCEHSQGHAIPMTALSAARLWVNSHKFEEPSAIEAEGIDAFSEFNGWCNLVD
;
A
#
# COMPACT_ATOMS: atom_id res chain seq x y z
N SER A 1 12.75 -26.58 -24.22
CA SER A 1 12.79 -25.42 -23.30
C SER A 1 11.40 -25.27 -22.72
N SER A 2 11.25 -25.51 -21.41
CA SER A 2 10.01 -25.18 -20.70
C SER A 2 9.89 -23.67 -20.62
N SER A 3 8.93 -23.08 -21.34
CA SER A 3 8.56 -21.67 -21.12
C SER A 3 7.90 -21.56 -19.75
N ILE A 4 8.45 -20.77 -18.86
CA ILE A 4 7.76 -20.36 -17.63
C ILE A 4 6.64 -19.42 -18.08
N GLY A 5 5.38 -19.87 -17.94
CA GLY A 5 4.23 -19.02 -18.17
C GLY A 5 4.09 -18.04 -16.99
N ILE A 6 4.02 -16.74 -17.29
CA ILE A 6 3.67 -15.69 -16.32
C ILE A 6 2.18 -15.41 -16.48
N ASP A 7 1.45 -15.40 -15.37
CA ASP A 7 0.05 -14.97 -15.35
C ASP A 7 0.00 -13.44 -15.28
N LEU A 8 -0.27 -12.80 -16.40
CA LEU A 8 -0.32 -11.33 -16.49
C LEU A 8 -1.52 -10.71 -15.76
N SER A 9 -2.52 -11.51 -15.40
CA SER A 9 -3.63 -11.04 -14.56
C SER A 9 -3.26 -10.93 -13.07
N ARG A 10 -2.06 -11.36 -12.68
CA ARG A 10 -1.56 -11.40 -11.30
C ARG A 10 -0.24 -10.65 -11.13
N VAL A 11 -0.14 -9.49 -11.73
CA VAL A 11 1.01 -8.60 -11.53
C VAL A 11 0.69 -7.68 -10.36
N HIS A 12 1.51 -7.68 -9.33
CA HIS A 12 1.34 -6.88 -8.13
C HIS A 12 2.58 -6.05 -7.85
N ALA A 13 2.41 -4.85 -7.34
CA ALA A 13 3.51 -4.03 -6.82
C ALA A 13 3.51 -4.11 -5.28
N ILE A 14 4.65 -4.46 -4.70
CA ILE A 14 4.80 -4.56 -3.24
C ILE A 14 6.08 -3.84 -2.83
N GLY A 15 5.97 -2.98 -1.83
CA GLY A 15 7.13 -2.24 -1.33
C GLY A 15 7.10 -2.00 0.17
N MET A 16 8.30 -1.71 0.71
CA MET A 16 8.48 -1.24 2.09
C MET A 16 9.38 -0.02 2.09
N SER A 17 9.07 0.99 2.93
CA SER A 17 9.88 2.21 3.07
C SER A 17 10.10 2.90 1.72
N GLY A 18 11.32 3.20 1.32
CA GLY A 18 11.62 3.74 -0.01
C GLY A 18 11.08 2.89 -1.17
N GLY A 19 10.98 1.56 -1.00
CA GLY A 19 10.34 0.67 -1.97
C GLY A 19 8.83 0.85 -2.04
N ALA A 20 8.17 1.19 -0.92
CA ALA A 20 6.75 1.52 -0.90
C ALA A 20 6.49 2.86 -1.62
N LEU A 21 7.30 3.89 -1.36
CA LEU A 21 7.22 5.16 -2.10
C LEU A 21 7.37 4.95 -3.61
N PHE A 22 8.23 4.00 -4.02
CA PHE A 22 8.35 3.64 -5.43
C PHE A 22 7.12 2.88 -5.95
N THR A 23 6.44 2.10 -5.10
CA THR A 23 5.18 1.43 -5.44
C THR A 23 4.08 2.43 -5.80
N THR A 24 3.95 3.55 -5.06
CA THR A 24 3.05 4.66 -5.39
C THR A 24 3.30 5.18 -6.81
N VAL A 25 4.57 5.40 -7.17
CA VAL A 25 4.95 5.87 -8.51
C VAL A 25 4.60 4.85 -9.59
N ILE A 26 4.85 3.55 -9.33
CA ILE A 26 4.49 2.48 -10.27
C ILE A 26 2.97 2.42 -10.45
N ALA A 27 2.19 2.49 -9.38
CA ALA A 27 0.73 2.44 -9.45
C ALA A 27 0.19 3.62 -10.27
N ARG A 28 0.71 4.83 -10.05
CA ARG A 28 0.36 6.01 -10.85
C ARG A 28 0.64 5.81 -12.34
N ASP A 29 1.83 5.34 -12.68
CA ASP A 29 2.31 5.30 -14.06
C ASP A 29 1.90 4.01 -14.79
N ARG A 30 1.60 2.92 -14.06
CA ARG A 30 1.35 1.57 -14.61
C ARG A 30 0.18 0.85 -13.93
N GLY A 31 -0.77 1.58 -13.35
CA GLY A 31 -1.98 1.00 -12.75
C GLY A 31 -2.77 0.12 -13.72
N ASP A 32 -2.69 0.43 -15.03
CA ASP A 32 -3.28 -0.34 -16.12
C ASP A 32 -2.75 -1.79 -16.27
N THR A 33 -1.74 -2.17 -15.50
CA THR A 33 -1.12 -3.51 -15.51
C THR A 33 -1.09 -4.18 -14.15
N LEU A 34 -1.53 -3.49 -13.10
CA LEU A 34 -1.46 -3.99 -11.73
C LEU A 34 -2.79 -4.58 -11.27
N ALA A 35 -2.77 -5.82 -10.80
CA ALA A 35 -3.90 -6.44 -10.13
C ALA A 35 -4.15 -5.84 -8.73
N SER A 36 -3.09 -5.41 -8.05
CA SER A 36 -3.16 -4.67 -6.78
C SER A 36 -1.80 -4.11 -6.37
N MET A 37 -1.81 -3.23 -5.37
CA MET A 37 -0.60 -2.75 -4.71
C MET A 37 -0.62 -3.04 -3.21
N VAL A 38 0.57 -3.20 -2.63
CA VAL A 38 0.79 -3.31 -1.17
C VAL A 38 1.93 -2.40 -0.78
N GLU A 39 1.68 -1.50 0.14
CA GLU A 39 2.71 -0.64 0.72
C GLU A 39 2.83 -0.87 2.22
N MET A 40 4.07 -0.97 2.70
CA MET A 40 4.39 -1.05 4.11
C MET A 40 5.32 0.11 4.45
N SER A 41 4.91 0.98 5.37
CA SER A 41 5.64 2.22 5.70
C SER A 41 5.97 3.01 4.42
N GLY A 42 4.93 3.35 3.66
CA GLY A 42 5.01 4.07 2.39
C GLY A 42 4.16 5.34 2.41
N GLY A 43 3.55 5.64 1.26
CA GLY A 43 2.61 6.73 1.12
C GLY A 43 2.96 7.72 0.02
N SER A 44 2.31 8.87 0.05
CA SER A 44 2.46 9.92 -0.94
C SER A 44 2.85 11.26 -0.32
N ASP A 45 3.35 12.16 -1.19
CA ASP A 45 3.66 13.55 -0.87
C ASP A 45 4.58 13.71 0.34
N VAL A 46 5.61 12.84 0.40
CA VAL A 46 6.56 12.81 1.52
C VAL A 46 7.50 14.00 1.46
N GLU A 47 7.33 14.95 2.36
CA GLU A 47 8.25 16.06 2.53
C GLU A 47 9.54 15.60 3.24
N MET A 48 10.67 15.99 2.70
CA MET A 48 11.98 15.79 3.31
C MET A 48 12.78 17.07 3.34
N LEU A 49 13.42 17.35 4.46
CA LEU A 49 14.23 18.56 4.67
C LEU A 49 15.37 18.76 3.66
N THR A 50 15.76 17.71 2.96
CA THR A 50 16.90 17.70 2.03
C THR A 50 16.51 17.78 0.55
N PHE A 51 15.21 17.82 0.26
CA PHE A 51 14.69 17.89 -1.10
C PHE A 51 13.75 19.09 -1.25
N ASP A 52 13.84 19.78 -2.36
CA ASP A 52 12.97 20.95 -2.67
C ASP A 52 11.54 20.51 -3.05
N GLU A 53 11.38 19.25 -3.49
CA GLU A 53 10.10 18.68 -3.90
C GLU A 53 9.79 17.43 -3.07
N PRO A 54 8.53 17.17 -2.75
CA PRO A 54 8.15 15.97 -2.03
C PRO A 54 8.47 14.70 -2.83
N LEU A 55 8.79 13.62 -2.12
CA LEU A 55 8.95 12.30 -2.72
C LEU A 55 7.58 11.67 -2.95
N SER A 56 7.50 10.81 -3.96
CA SER A 56 6.28 10.03 -4.22
C SER A 56 5.04 10.91 -4.39
N VAL A 57 5.20 12.00 -5.17
CA VAL A 57 4.08 12.92 -5.44
C VAL A 57 2.88 12.15 -5.97
N TYR A 58 1.74 12.36 -5.32
CA TYR A 58 0.51 11.75 -5.74
C TYR A 58 0.13 12.16 -7.18
N GLY A 59 -0.44 11.23 -7.87
CA GLY A 59 -1.09 11.45 -9.15
C GLY A 59 -2.07 10.30 -9.34
N ALA A 60 -3.33 10.64 -9.61
CA ALA A 60 -4.39 9.65 -9.75
C ALA A 60 -3.97 8.57 -10.75
N PRO A 61 -3.93 7.29 -10.35
CA PRO A 61 -3.70 6.20 -11.28
C PRO A 61 -4.77 6.21 -12.37
N ALA A 62 -4.36 5.93 -13.60
CA ALA A 62 -5.30 5.88 -14.73
C ALA A 62 -6.31 4.71 -14.63
N TYR A 63 -6.08 3.79 -13.69
CA TYR A 63 -6.88 2.60 -13.46
C TYR A 63 -7.13 2.37 -11.97
N PRO A 64 -8.35 2.01 -11.54
CA PRO A 64 -8.63 1.74 -10.14
C PRO A 64 -7.87 0.48 -9.69
N THR A 65 -6.75 0.70 -9.00
CA THR A 65 -5.87 -0.35 -8.48
C THR A 65 -6.19 -0.58 -7.00
N PRO A 66 -6.63 -1.78 -6.59
CA PRO A 66 -6.84 -2.09 -5.17
C PRO A 66 -5.56 -1.92 -4.36
N ALA A 67 -5.66 -1.25 -3.22
CA ALA A 67 -4.51 -0.87 -2.39
C ALA A 67 -4.61 -1.38 -0.96
N LEU A 68 -3.59 -2.10 -0.49
CA LEU A 68 -3.38 -2.43 0.92
C LEU A 68 -2.23 -1.57 1.45
N LEU A 69 -2.55 -0.68 2.36
CA LEU A 69 -1.60 0.28 2.93
C LEU A 69 -1.37 -0.03 4.41
N ILE A 70 -0.13 -0.26 4.81
CA ILE A 70 0.23 -0.70 6.15
C ILE A 70 1.22 0.28 6.75
N SER A 71 0.92 0.82 7.93
CA SER A 71 1.82 1.69 8.69
C SER A 71 2.12 1.13 10.09
N GLY A 72 3.22 1.58 10.67
CA GLY A 72 3.66 1.22 12.02
C GLY A 72 3.15 2.14 13.13
N GLY A 73 2.12 2.96 12.85
CA GLY A 73 1.56 3.93 13.77
C GLY A 73 2.49 5.12 14.03
N ASP A 74 2.26 5.85 15.13
CA ASP A 74 2.95 7.10 15.46
C ASP A 74 4.49 7.00 15.54
N THR A 75 5.02 5.79 15.63
CA THR A 75 6.47 5.54 15.67
C THR A 75 7.05 5.08 14.32
N ASP A 76 6.23 5.09 13.26
CA ASP A 76 6.69 4.76 11.90
C ASP A 76 7.36 5.97 11.24
N ILE A 77 8.51 6.33 11.78
CA ILE A 77 9.30 7.49 11.39
C ILE A 77 10.73 7.08 10.99
N TRP A 78 11.36 7.86 10.11
CA TRP A 78 12.75 7.65 9.72
C TRP A 78 13.53 8.98 9.81
N PRO A 79 14.78 8.94 10.33
CA PRO A 79 15.52 7.79 10.86
C PRO A 79 15.15 7.40 12.29
N GLY A 80 14.26 8.09 12.98
CA GLY A 80 13.98 7.86 14.38
C GLY A 80 15.00 8.53 15.33
N GLY A 81 14.90 8.24 16.65
CA GLY A 81 15.83 8.78 17.63
C GLY A 81 15.69 10.29 17.90
N GLY A 82 14.51 10.86 17.66
CA GLY A 82 14.21 12.27 17.90
C GLY A 82 14.45 13.22 16.72
N LEU A 83 14.94 12.69 15.60
CA LEU A 83 14.95 13.38 14.32
C LEU A 83 13.97 12.69 13.36
N THR A 84 12.91 13.37 12.98
CA THR A 84 11.98 12.87 11.96
C THR A 84 12.29 13.57 10.65
N LEU A 85 12.73 12.81 9.66
CA LEU A 85 12.86 13.26 8.27
C LEU A 85 11.65 12.81 7.43
N VAL A 86 11.09 11.63 7.77
CA VAL A 86 9.90 11.08 7.13
C VAL A 86 8.97 10.54 8.21
N ASP A 87 7.70 10.91 8.15
CA ASP A 87 6.60 10.33 8.88
C ASP A 87 5.80 9.43 7.92
N PHE A 88 6.06 8.13 8.00
CA PHE A 88 5.40 7.18 7.13
C PHE A 88 3.94 6.92 7.51
N ASN A 89 3.56 7.15 8.78
CA ASN A 89 2.16 7.03 9.17
C ASN A 89 1.32 8.12 8.51
N ALA A 90 1.77 9.38 8.59
CA ALA A 90 1.12 10.51 7.92
C ALA A 90 1.10 10.35 6.40
N ALA A 91 2.21 9.92 5.79
CA ALA A 91 2.29 9.70 4.36
C ALA A 91 1.35 8.58 3.86
N THR A 92 1.23 7.49 4.65
CA THR A 92 0.29 6.40 4.38
C THR A 92 -1.16 6.88 4.45
N GLU A 93 -1.50 7.73 5.43
CA GLU A 93 -2.83 8.32 5.57
C GLU A 93 -3.17 9.25 4.41
N ASN A 94 -2.21 10.07 3.96
CA ASN A 94 -2.39 10.91 2.77
C ASN A 94 -2.72 10.06 1.54
N LEU A 95 -1.92 9.03 1.27
CA LEU A 95 -2.15 8.15 0.12
C LEU A 95 -3.49 7.42 0.22
N ALA A 96 -3.86 6.95 1.42
CA ALA A 96 -5.13 6.26 1.64
C ALA A 96 -6.32 7.15 1.29
N THR A 97 -6.30 8.39 1.76
CA THR A 97 -7.34 9.40 1.47
C THR A 97 -7.41 9.71 -0.02
N GLN A 98 -6.26 10.00 -0.64
CA GLN A 98 -6.19 10.37 -2.07
C GLN A 98 -6.69 9.25 -2.98
N LEU A 99 -6.31 7.99 -2.71
CA LEU A 99 -6.78 6.85 -3.48
C LEU A 99 -8.28 6.60 -3.28
N SER A 100 -8.78 6.74 -2.05
CA SER A 100 -10.21 6.58 -1.77
C SER A 100 -11.02 7.68 -2.46
N ASP A 101 -10.59 8.94 -2.41
CA ASP A 101 -11.24 10.07 -3.10
C ASP A 101 -11.31 9.85 -4.62
N ASP A 102 -10.33 9.15 -5.19
CA ASP A 102 -10.30 8.76 -6.61
C ASP A 102 -11.06 7.45 -6.91
N GLY A 103 -11.72 6.87 -5.92
CA GLY A 103 -12.60 5.71 -6.06
C GLY A 103 -11.90 4.35 -6.10
N HIS A 104 -10.69 4.26 -5.57
CA HIS A 104 -9.98 2.98 -5.41
C HIS A 104 -10.51 2.20 -4.20
N PHE A 105 -10.43 0.87 -4.26
CA PHE A 105 -10.67 0.01 -3.10
C PHE A 105 -9.42 0.03 -2.20
N VAL A 106 -9.53 0.68 -1.04
CA VAL A 106 -8.39 0.93 -0.15
C VAL A 106 -8.62 0.30 1.22
N VAL A 107 -7.69 -0.54 1.65
CA VAL A 107 -7.64 -1.05 3.03
C VAL A 107 -6.41 -0.48 3.71
N ARG A 108 -6.60 0.21 4.83
CA ARG A 108 -5.53 0.73 5.69
C ARG A 108 -5.41 -0.14 6.94
N CYS A 109 -4.19 -0.57 7.20
CA CYS A 109 -3.82 -1.34 8.40
C CYS A 109 -2.78 -0.58 9.21
N GLU A 110 -2.91 -0.61 10.54
CA GLU A 110 -1.96 0.04 11.44
C GLU A 110 -1.50 -0.92 12.53
N HIS A 111 -0.19 -1.10 12.68
CA HIS A 111 0.41 -1.82 13.79
C HIS A 111 1.26 -0.88 14.66
N SER A 112 1.64 -1.32 15.88
CA SER A 112 2.38 -0.49 16.85
C SER A 112 3.89 -0.77 16.93
N GLN A 113 4.49 -1.32 15.84
CA GLN A 113 5.89 -1.73 15.87
C GLN A 113 6.83 -0.74 15.16
N GLY A 114 6.33 0.46 14.80
CA GLY A 114 7.11 1.48 14.11
C GLY A 114 7.56 1.03 12.72
N HIS A 115 8.70 1.53 12.28
CA HIS A 115 9.25 1.28 10.94
C HIS A 115 9.74 -0.18 10.77
N ALA A 116 8.81 -1.13 10.73
CA ALA A 116 9.09 -2.57 10.68
C ALA A 116 8.03 -3.33 9.86
N ILE A 117 8.35 -4.57 9.49
CA ILE A 117 7.40 -5.49 8.84
C ILE A 117 7.09 -6.63 9.81
N PRO A 118 5.98 -6.59 10.56
CA PRO A 118 5.57 -7.70 11.39
C PRO A 118 5.01 -8.86 10.56
N MET A 119 4.98 -10.06 11.15
CA MET A 119 4.44 -11.25 10.48
C MET A 119 2.95 -11.10 10.11
N THR A 120 2.19 -10.32 10.88
CA THR A 120 0.79 -9.99 10.56
C THR A 120 0.68 -9.22 9.25
N ALA A 121 1.56 -8.25 9.02
CA ALA A 121 1.62 -7.49 7.76
C ALA A 121 1.94 -8.40 6.57
N LEU A 122 2.89 -9.34 6.73
CA LEU A 122 3.21 -10.31 5.67
C LEU A 122 2.03 -11.26 5.38
N SER A 123 1.28 -11.67 6.40
CA SER A 123 0.10 -12.53 6.23
C SER A 123 -1.01 -11.80 5.49
N ALA A 124 -1.30 -10.55 5.87
CA ALA A 124 -2.27 -9.70 5.18
C ALA A 124 -1.87 -9.42 3.72
N ALA A 125 -0.59 -9.07 3.48
CA ALA A 125 -0.07 -8.87 2.13
C ALA A 125 -0.19 -10.12 1.25
N ARG A 126 0.12 -11.29 1.80
CA ARG A 126 -0.02 -12.58 1.10
C ARG A 126 -1.47 -12.86 0.73
N LEU A 127 -2.41 -12.68 1.68
CA LEU A 127 -3.83 -12.83 1.41
C LEU A 127 -4.26 -11.88 0.31
N TRP A 128 -3.88 -10.61 0.41
CA TRP A 128 -4.21 -9.55 -0.54
C TRP A 128 -3.82 -9.91 -1.97
N VAL A 129 -2.55 -10.23 -2.21
CA VAL A 129 -2.07 -10.56 -3.57
C VAL A 129 -2.66 -11.86 -4.12
N ASN A 130 -3.00 -12.82 -3.25
CA ASN A 130 -3.64 -14.05 -3.69
C ASN A 130 -5.12 -13.86 -4.05
N SER A 131 -5.77 -12.83 -3.50
CA SER A 131 -7.19 -12.56 -3.70
C SER A 131 -7.47 -11.67 -4.92
N HIS A 132 -6.49 -10.91 -5.39
CA HIS A 132 -6.72 -9.95 -6.47
C HIS A 132 -6.20 -10.47 -7.81
N LYS A 133 -6.96 -10.17 -8.85
CA LYS A 133 -6.58 -10.28 -10.26
C LYS A 133 -6.99 -9.01 -10.99
N PHE A 134 -6.25 -8.69 -12.02
CA PHE A 134 -6.52 -7.52 -12.85
C PHE A 134 -7.93 -7.60 -13.46
N GLU A 135 -8.70 -6.52 -13.34
CA GLU A 135 -10.09 -6.39 -13.83
C GLU A 135 -11.10 -7.40 -13.26
N GLU A 136 -10.77 -8.14 -12.21
CA GLU A 136 -11.70 -9.06 -11.56
C GLU A 136 -11.95 -8.60 -10.10
N PRO A 137 -13.23 -8.50 -9.65
CA PRO A 137 -13.52 -8.24 -8.24
C PRO A 137 -12.92 -9.33 -7.37
N SER A 138 -12.27 -8.94 -6.27
CA SER A 138 -11.70 -9.89 -5.32
C SER A 138 -12.75 -10.38 -4.32
N ALA A 139 -12.47 -11.51 -3.66
CA ALA A 139 -13.28 -11.97 -2.55
C ALA A 139 -13.30 -10.95 -1.39
N ILE A 140 -12.18 -10.21 -1.19
CA ILE A 140 -12.08 -9.19 -0.15
C ILE A 140 -13.03 -8.01 -0.43
N GLU A 141 -13.13 -7.57 -1.69
CA GLU A 141 -14.08 -6.54 -2.11
C GLU A 141 -15.53 -7.02 -1.98
N ALA A 142 -15.80 -8.28 -2.32
CA ALA A 142 -17.17 -8.84 -2.32
C ALA A 142 -17.70 -9.16 -0.93
N GLU A 143 -16.86 -9.68 -0.04
CA GLU A 143 -17.25 -10.17 1.29
C GLU A 143 -16.95 -9.16 2.41
N GLY A 144 -16.09 -8.17 2.13
CA GLY A 144 -15.59 -7.19 3.11
C GLY A 144 -14.42 -7.72 3.93
N ILE A 145 -13.61 -6.82 4.47
CA ILE A 145 -12.39 -7.15 5.21
C ILE A 145 -12.66 -7.94 6.50
N ASP A 146 -13.82 -7.76 7.12
CA ASP A 146 -14.21 -8.43 8.37
C ASP A 146 -14.39 -9.95 8.22
N ALA A 147 -14.56 -10.44 6.99
CA ALA A 147 -14.62 -11.86 6.70
C ALA A 147 -13.26 -12.57 6.81
N PHE A 148 -12.16 -11.81 6.89
CA PHE A 148 -10.79 -12.33 6.85
C PHE A 148 -10.03 -12.01 8.15
N SER A 149 -9.60 -13.06 8.84
CA SER A 149 -8.90 -12.95 10.13
C SER A 149 -7.60 -12.15 10.08
N GLU A 150 -6.97 -12.07 8.94
CA GLU A 150 -5.72 -11.35 8.69
C GLU A 150 -5.87 -9.84 8.85
N PHE A 151 -7.09 -9.30 8.71
CA PHE A 151 -7.37 -7.87 8.82
C PHE A 151 -8.00 -7.49 10.16
N ASN A 152 -8.55 -8.47 10.89
CA ASN A 152 -9.35 -8.20 12.08
C ASN A 152 -8.58 -7.45 13.18
N GLY A 153 -9.16 -6.33 13.62
CA GLY A 153 -8.70 -5.57 14.79
C GLY A 153 -7.55 -4.60 14.54
N TRP A 154 -7.02 -4.51 13.30
CA TRP A 154 -5.94 -3.58 12.95
C TRP A 154 -6.04 -2.98 11.55
N CYS A 155 -7.04 -3.36 10.77
CA CYS A 155 -7.30 -2.84 9.44
C CYS A 155 -8.70 -2.24 9.34
N ASN A 156 -8.86 -1.24 8.48
CA ASN A 156 -10.12 -0.60 8.15
C ASN A 156 -10.23 -0.37 6.65
N LEU A 157 -11.44 -0.47 6.12
CA LEU A 157 -11.76 0.07 4.80
C LEU A 157 -11.73 1.59 4.87
N VAL A 158 -11.16 2.23 3.87
CA VAL A 158 -11.13 3.69 3.74
C VAL A 158 -12.25 4.10 2.79
N ASP A 159 -13.17 4.94 3.30
CA ASP A 159 -14.34 5.44 2.57
C ASP A 159 -14.13 6.89 2.11
#